data_40eb0ad43d56f0a2efaa1f0053fff6e6
#
_entry.id   40eb0ad43d56f0a2efaa1f0053fff6e6
#
_cell.length_a   1.000
_cell.length_b   1.000
_cell.length_c   1.000
_cell.angle_alpha   90.00
_cell.angle_beta   90.00
_cell.angle_gamma   90.00
#
_symmetry.space_group_name_H-M   'P 1'
#
loop_
_entity.id
_entity.type
_entity.pdbx_description
1 polymer ?
#
loop_
_entity_poly.entity_id
_entity_poly.type
_entity_poly.pdbx_seq_one_letter_code
_entity_poly.pdbx_strand_id
1 'polypeptide(L)'
;MPNQTLKVTVQSIDLDNYGVAMTGPGVGVLGEKLDKMTHNILNIKENSAIFKNIELPLNKMIGVIGVAPNSEPINCGTPGSHGGNMDCKVIGEGSIVYLPIYTPGALLSVGDVHAVMGDGEIGVSGAEVGAKVDLKVDLISNFKINNPIVETDDAYYTIASAQTLDDAYKIAVEDMFEILLSKCSLNKNDLIMLMSLTCDIEVCQVVDPLKTIRYKIKRKF
;
A
#
# COMPACT_ATOMS: atom_id res chain seq x y z
N MET A 1 3.52 12.49 18.07
CA MET A 1 3.67 13.89 18.50
C MET A 1 3.20 14.79 17.36
N PRO A 2 2.56 15.92 17.59
CA PRO A 2 2.20 16.82 16.50
C PRO A 2 3.46 17.18 15.67
N ASN A 3 3.32 17.23 14.36
CA ASN A 3 4.40 17.53 13.39
C ASN A 3 5.52 16.47 13.28
N GLN A 4 5.24 15.21 13.57
CA GLN A 4 6.18 14.11 13.35
C GLN A 4 5.56 13.08 12.41
N THR A 5 6.42 12.44 11.63
CA THR A 5 6.08 11.34 10.73
C THR A 5 6.94 10.13 11.07
N LEU A 6 6.33 8.97 11.10
CA LEU A 6 7.04 7.71 11.24
C LEU A 6 7.62 7.34 9.87
N LYS A 7 8.92 7.03 9.83
CA LYS A 7 9.61 6.52 8.65
C LYS A 7 9.92 5.06 8.88
N VAL A 8 9.38 4.19 8.03
CA VAL A 8 9.60 2.73 8.10
C VAL A 8 10.28 2.29 6.82
N THR A 9 11.50 1.77 6.92
CA THR A 9 12.23 1.18 5.79
C THR A 9 12.05 -0.33 5.85
N VAL A 10 11.54 -0.93 4.78
CA VAL A 10 11.44 -2.38 4.63
C VAL A 10 12.80 -2.90 4.20
N GLN A 11 13.51 -3.59 5.11
CA GLN A 11 14.87 -4.07 4.86
C GLN A 11 14.88 -5.42 4.16
N SER A 12 14.07 -6.37 4.63
CA SER A 12 13.91 -7.68 4.00
C SER A 12 12.55 -8.29 4.30
N ILE A 13 12.12 -9.20 3.41
CA ILE A 13 10.92 -10.03 3.55
C ILE A 13 11.31 -11.47 3.22
N ASP A 14 11.47 -12.30 4.24
CA ASP A 14 11.77 -13.72 4.12
C ASP A 14 10.45 -14.51 4.18
N LEU A 15 10.07 -15.13 3.08
CA LEU A 15 8.80 -15.85 2.94
C LEU A 15 8.90 -17.29 3.40
N ASP A 16 7.82 -17.82 3.97
CA ASP A 16 7.64 -19.25 4.16
C ASP A 16 7.48 -19.98 2.81
N ASN A 17 7.63 -21.31 2.82
CA ASN A 17 7.62 -22.14 1.61
C ASN A 17 6.23 -22.35 0.99
N TYR A 18 5.16 -21.92 1.67
CA TYR A 18 3.80 -22.11 1.23
C TYR A 18 2.97 -20.85 1.47
N GLY A 19 2.18 -20.49 0.47
CA GLY A 19 1.18 -19.44 0.55
C GLY A 19 -0.21 -19.99 0.21
N VAL A 20 -1.22 -19.14 0.37
CA VAL A 20 -2.61 -19.45 0.02
C VAL A 20 -3.23 -18.28 -0.76
N ALA A 21 -3.97 -18.60 -1.81
CA ALA A 21 -4.86 -17.66 -2.46
C ALA A 21 -6.30 -18.16 -2.34
N MET A 22 -7.24 -17.26 -2.10
CA MET A 22 -8.65 -17.62 -1.86
C MET A 22 -9.61 -16.70 -2.62
N THR A 23 -10.80 -17.21 -2.87
CA THR A 23 -11.92 -16.43 -3.40
C THR A 23 -13.23 -17.18 -3.14
N GLY A 24 -14.37 -16.51 -3.28
CA GLY A 24 -15.66 -17.16 -3.07
C GLY A 24 -16.86 -16.23 -3.23
N PRO A 25 -18.06 -16.73 -2.93
CA PRO A 25 -19.28 -15.93 -2.96
C PRO A 25 -19.22 -14.75 -2.01
N GLY A 26 -19.64 -13.58 -2.48
CA GLY A 26 -19.73 -12.35 -1.69
C GLY A 26 -18.42 -11.66 -1.41
N VAL A 27 -17.27 -12.16 -1.92
CA VAL A 27 -15.96 -11.53 -1.77
C VAL A 27 -15.30 -11.30 -3.12
N GLY A 28 -14.51 -10.24 -3.22
CA GLY A 28 -13.87 -9.85 -4.47
C GLY A 28 -14.85 -9.29 -5.51
N VAL A 29 -14.30 -8.83 -6.63
CA VAL A 29 -15.07 -8.18 -7.70
C VAL A 29 -16.02 -9.16 -8.42
N LEU A 30 -15.66 -10.43 -8.48
CA LEU A 30 -16.39 -11.46 -9.21
C LEU A 30 -17.08 -12.48 -8.28
N GLY A 31 -17.23 -12.17 -7.00
CA GLY A 31 -17.81 -13.08 -6.00
C GLY A 31 -19.22 -13.56 -6.34
N GLU A 32 -20.04 -12.76 -7.03
CA GLU A 32 -21.38 -13.15 -7.48
C GLU A 32 -21.39 -14.27 -8.54
N LYS A 33 -20.24 -14.55 -9.17
CA LYS A 33 -20.09 -15.63 -10.16
C LYS A 33 -19.67 -16.96 -9.54
N LEU A 34 -19.49 -17.00 -8.23
CA LEU A 34 -18.92 -18.15 -7.53
C LEU A 34 -19.94 -18.80 -6.60
N ASP A 35 -19.94 -20.14 -6.57
CA ASP A 35 -20.89 -20.92 -5.79
C ASP A 35 -20.36 -21.34 -4.40
N LYS A 36 -19.03 -21.31 -4.23
CA LYS A 36 -18.38 -21.77 -2.97
C LYS A 36 -17.05 -21.06 -2.73
N MET A 37 -16.71 -20.94 -1.45
CA MET A 37 -15.35 -20.56 -1.06
C MET A 37 -14.35 -21.59 -1.55
N THR A 38 -13.27 -21.12 -2.13
CA THR A 38 -12.20 -21.96 -2.69
C THR A 38 -10.86 -21.34 -2.36
N HIS A 39 -9.90 -22.18 -2.00
CA HIS A 39 -8.50 -21.78 -1.82
C HIS A 39 -7.56 -22.70 -2.60
N ASN A 40 -6.40 -22.19 -2.93
CA ASN A 40 -5.31 -22.96 -3.49
C ASN A 40 -4.05 -22.68 -2.68
N ILE A 41 -3.33 -23.75 -2.36
CA ILE A 41 -1.99 -23.67 -1.78
C ILE A 41 -0.99 -23.41 -2.90
N LEU A 42 -0.12 -22.46 -2.70
CA LEU A 42 0.98 -22.13 -3.59
C LEU A 42 2.30 -22.59 -2.97
N ASN A 43 3.11 -23.30 -3.74
CA ASN A 43 4.51 -23.55 -3.38
C ASN A 43 5.32 -22.29 -3.67
N ILE A 44 5.99 -21.75 -2.67
CA ILE A 44 6.89 -20.62 -2.79
C ILE A 44 8.30 -21.13 -2.99
N LYS A 45 8.95 -20.68 -4.04
CA LYS A 45 10.35 -20.94 -4.38
C LYS A 45 11.15 -19.65 -4.24
N GLU A 46 12.46 -19.74 -4.41
CA GLU A 46 13.36 -18.59 -4.28
C GLU A 46 12.91 -17.34 -5.06
N ASN A 47 12.42 -17.53 -6.30
CA ASN A 47 12.03 -16.42 -7.19
C ASN A 47 10.61 -16.53 -7.75
N SER A 48 9.83 -17.52 -7.33
CA SER A 48 8.50 -17.74 -7.91
C SER A 48 7.52 -18.39 -6.92
N ALA A 49 6.23 -18.16 -7.15
CA ALA A 49 5.12 -18.88 -6.54
C ALA A 49 4.44 -19.76 -7.59
N ILE A 50 4.13 -20.99 -7.24
CA ILE A 50 3.50 -21.95 -8.16
C ILE A 50 2.00 -22.02 -7.87
N PHE A 51 1.20 -21.44 -8.74
CA PHE A 51 -0.25 -21.55 -8.72
C PHE A 51 -0.70 -22.66 -9.68
N LYS A 52 -1.04 -23.83 -9.13
CA LYS A 52 -1.30 -25.05 -9.94
C LYS A 52 -0.08 -25.43 -10.80
N ASN A 53 -0.16 -25.20 -12.09
CA ASN A 53 0.92 -25.42 -13.07
C ASN A 53 1.48 -24.13 -13.66
N ILE A 54 1.09 -22.99 -13.09
CA ILE A 54 1.53 -21.66 -13.56
C ILE A 54 2.60 -21.15 -12.60
N GLU A 55 3.74 -20.77 -13.13
CA GLU A 55 4.82 -20.14 -12.39
C GLU A 55 4.65 -18.61 -12.44
N LEU A 56 4.55 -17.99 -11.26
CA LEU A 56 4.37 -16.56 -11.07
C LEU A 56 5.65 -15.98 -10.46
N PRO A 57 6.25 -14.94 -11.04
CA PRO A 57 7.39 -14.27 -10.43
C PRO A 57 6.99 -13.64 -9.09
N LEU A 58 7.86 -13.72 -8.08
CA LEU A 58 7.59 -13.10 -6.80
C LEU A 58 7.57 -11.57 -6.91
N ASN A 59 6.66 -10.97 -6.18
CA ASN A 59 6.62 -9.54 -5.88
C ASN A 59 6.25 -9.38 -4.40
N LYS A 60 7.21 -9.71 -3.54
CA LYS A 60 7.03 -9.70 -2.08
C LYS A 60 6.61 -8.32 -1.60
N MET A 61 5.52 -8.26 -0.87
CA MET A 61 4.97 -7.01 -0.39
C MET A 61 4.29 -7.17 0.97
N ILE A 62 4.08 -6.03 1.64
CA ILE A 62 3.33 -5.93 2.89
C ILE A 62 1.96 -5.32 2.57
N GLY A 63 0.88 -6.06 2.80
CA GLY A 63 -0.50 -5.58 2.63
C GLY A 63 -0.89 -4.62 3.76
N VAL A 64 -0.71 -5.06 5.01
CA VAL A 64 -1.03 -4.25 6.20
C VAL A 64 0.23 -3.62 6.78
N ILE A 65 0.30 -2.30 6.74
CA ILE A 65 1.26 -1.52 7.52
C ILE A 65 0.63 -0.20 7.94
N GLY A 66 0.59 0.09 9.23
CA GLY A 66 -0.07 1.29 9.74
C GLY A 66 0.26 1.61 11.18
N VAL A 67 -0.27 2.73 11.63
CA VAL A 67 -0.15 3.23 13.01
C VAL A 67 -1.53 3.26 13.67
N ALA A 68 -1.60 3.49 14.98
CA ALA A 68 -2.89 3.72 15.65
C ALA A 68 -3.61 4.93 15.01
N PRO A 69 -4.90 4.79 14.66
CA PRO A 69 -5.68 5.88 14.07
C PRO A 69 -5.91 7.03 15.06
N ASN A 70 -6.37 8.16 14.54
CA ASN A 70 -6.65 9.36 15.35
C ASN A 70 -7.96 9.28 16.15
N SER A 71 -8.74 8.23 15.95
CA SER A 71 -10.08 8.07 16.52
C SER A 71 -10.24 6.68 17.15
N GLU A 72 -11.45 6.13 17.09
CA GLU A 72 -11.74 4.78 17.55
C GLU A 72 -10.89 3.72 16.83
N PRO A 73 -10.65 2.55 17.44
CA PRO A 73 -9.95 1.45 16.84
C PRO A 73 -10.58 1.06 15.49
N ILE A 74 -9.73 0.84 14.49
CA ILE A 74 -10.14 0.42 13.14
C ILE A 74 -9.77 -1.06 12.96
N ASN A 75 -10.67 -1.82 12.34
CA ASN A 75 -10.41 -3.22 11.98
C ASN A 75 -9.17 -3.31 11.07
N CYS A 76 -8.30 -4.30 11.29
CA CYS A 76 -7.04 -4.44 10.56
C CYS A 76 -7.21 -4.64 9.06
N GLY A 77 -8.36 -5.15 8.59
CA GLY A 77 -8.70 -5.24 7.16
C GLY A 77 -9.21 -3.93 6.54
N THR A 78 -9.13 -2.80 7.25
CA THR A 78 -9.61 -1.51 6.73
C THR A 78 -8.44 -0.54 6.57
N PRO A 79 -8.13 -0.08 5.35
CA PRO A 79 -7.13 0.95 5.13
C PRO A 79 -7.66 2.36 5.47
N GLY A 80 -6.77 3.34 5.53
CA GLY A 80 -7.14 4.73 5.78
C GLY A 80 -5.94 5.65 5.88
N SER A 81 -6.14 6.86 6.44
CA SER A 81 -5.06 7.82 6.63
C SER A 81 -3.95 7.31 7.58
N HIS A 82 -4.25 6.33 8.42
CA HIS A 82 -3.30 5.69 9.32
C HIS A 82 -2.43 4.61 8.64
N GLY A 83 -2.64 4.33 7.36
CA GLY A 83 -2.16 3.15 6.64
C GLY A 83 -3.18 2.02 6.74
N GLY A 84 -2.86 0.91 7.42
CA GLY A 84 -3.71 -0.27 7.54
C GLY A 84 -3.60 -1.17 6.31
N ASN A 85 -4.70 -1.78 5.91
CA ASN A 85 -4.77 -2.73 4.78
C ASN A 85 -4.78 -2.03 3.42
N MET A 86 -3.65 -1.45 3.06
CA MET A 86 -3.53 -0.68 1.81
C MET A 86 -3.36 -1.56 0.57
N ASP A 87 -2.86 -2.77 0.74
CA ASP A 87 -2.53 -3.70 -0.34
C ASP A 87 -1.81 -3.04 -1.51
N CYS A 88 -0.80 -2.27 -1.13
CA CYS A 88 -0.03 -1.47 -2.05
C CYS A 88 1.26 -2.19 -2.44
N LYS A 89 1.27 -2.86 -3.59
CA LYS A 89 2.36 -3.75 -4.01
C LYS A 89 3.74 -3.12 -4.14
N VAL A 90 3.85 -1.79 -4.04
CA VAL A 90 5.15 -1.09 -4.01
C VAL A 90 5.75 -1.02 -2.60
N ILE A 91 5.03 -1.49 -1.58
CA ILE A 91 5.53 -1.64 -0.21
C ILE A 91 6.25 -2.98 -0.10
N GLY A 92 7.42 -3.07 -0.68
CA GLY A 92 8.27 -4.24 -0.70
C GLY A 92 9.68 -3.95 -0.18
N GLU A 93 10.60 -4.89 -0.35
CA GLU A 93 12.01 -4.74 0.05
C GLU A 93 12.63 -3.50 -0.57
N GLY A 94 13.35 -2.70 0.22
CA GLY A 94 13.97 -1.44 -0.18
C GLY A 94 13.05 -0.22 -0.16
N SER A 95 11.72 -0.40 -0.06
CA SER A 95 10.81 0.73 0.04
C SER A 95 10.85 1.42 1.41
N ILE A 96 10.47 2.68 1.42
CA ILE A 96 10.31 3.48 2.64
C ILE A 96 8.85 3.94 2.72
N VAL A 97 8.19 3.59 3.83
CA VAL A 97 6.83 4.03 4.12
C VAL A 97 6.86 5.15 5.14
N TYR A 98 6.20 6.25 4.85
CA TYR A 98 5.99 7.36 5.75
C TYR A 98 4.55 7.33 6.24
N LEU A 99 4.35 7.32 7.57
CA LEU A 99 3.03 7.24 8.21
C LEU A 99 2.82 8.44 9.14
N PRO A 100 1.62 9.05 9.16
CA PRO A 100 1.31 10.12 10.09
C PRO A 100 1.27 9.56 11.53
N ILE A 101 1.68 10.34 12.51
CA ILE A 101 1.63 9.94 13.93
C ILE A 101 0.50 10.68 14.62
N TYR A 102 -0.49 9.94 15.09
CA TYR A 102 -1.65 10.45 15.80
C TYR A 102 -1.53 10.27 17.32
N THR A 103 -0.87 9.21 17.77
CA THR A 103 -0.80 8.77 19.16
C THR A 103 0.66 8.66 19.61
N PRO A 104 1.00 8.98 20.87
CA PRO A 104 2.33 8.73 21.44
C PRO A 104 2.76 7.27 21.24
N GLY A 105 3.98 7.07 20.75
CA GLY A 105 4.51 5.74 20.41
C GLY A 105 4.08 5.23 19.04
N ALA A 106 3.23 5.96 18.28
CA ALA A 106 2.71 5.60 16.95
C ALA A 106 1.95 4.26 16.92
N LEU A 107 2.36 3.25 17.68
CA LEU A 107 1.82 1.89 17.72
C LEU A 107 1.81 1.24 16.32
N LEU A 108 2.99 1.18 15.71
CA LEU A 108 3.19 0.55 14.40
C LEU A 108 2.72 -0.91 14.44
N SER A 109 1.90 -1.28 13.46
CA SER A 109 1.44 -2.65 13.22
C SER A 109 1.77 -3.05 11.79
N VAL A 110 2.20 -4.28 11.60
CA VAL A 110 2.61 -4.84 10.31
C VAL A 110 2.14 -6.29 10.21
N GLY A 111 1.67 -6.69 9.05
CA GLY A 111 1.23 -8.06 8.77
C GLY A 111 0.81 -8.22 7.31
N ASP A 112 0.11 -9.32 7.01
CA ASP A 112 -0.53 -9.51 5.72
C ASP A 112 0.48 -9.44 4.57
N VAL A 113 1.44 -10.35 4.59
CA VAL A 113 2.51 -10.41 3.59
C VAL A 113 2.04 -11.25 2.40
N HIS A 114 2.22 -10.70 1.21
CA HIS A 114 1.91 -11.39 -0.03
C HIS A 114 3.20 -11.75 -0.79
N ALA A 115 3.28 -12.98 -1.29
CA ALA A 115 4.34 -13.41 -2.19
C ALA A 115 4.16 -12.82 -3.60
N VAL A 116 2.90 -12.72 -4.03
CA VAL A 116 2.47 -12.17 -5.33
C VAL A 116 1.09 -11.54 -5.19
N MET A 117 0.92 -10.35 -5.75
CA MET A 117 -0.40 -9.71 -5.88
C MET A 117 -0.42 -8.84 -7.13
N GLY A 118 -1.52 -8.87 -7.88
CA GLY A 118 -1.82 -7.91 -8.94
C GLY A 118 -2.52 -6.67 -8.39
N ASP A 119 -2.32 -5.51 -9.01
CA ASP A 119 -3.09 -4.31 -8.69
C ASP A 119 -4.60 -4.58 -8.81
N GLY A 120 -5.33 -4.10 -7.83
CA GLY A 120 -6.77 -4.29 -7.68
C GLY A 120 -7.16 -5.42 -6.74
N GLU A 121 -6.31 -6.44 -6.53
CA GLU A 121 -6.57 -7.59 -5.65
C GLU A 121 -7.97 -8.21 -5.84
N ILE A 122 -8.39 -8.30 -7.09
CA ILE A 122 -9.80 -8.51 -7.48
C ILE A 122 -10.47 -9.78 -6.92
N GLY A 123 -9.68 -10.73 -6.46
CA GLY A 123 -10.16 -11.99 -5.87
C GLY A 123 -10.39 -11.95 -4.37
N VAL A 124 -10.05 -10.86 -3.69
CA VAL A 124 -10.02 -10.65 -2.22
C VAL A 124 -8.79 -11.15 -1.50
N SER A 125 -7.87 -11.78 -2.16
CA SER A 125 -6.56 -12.13 -1.59
C SER A 125 -5.45 -12.03 -2.62
N GLY A 126 -4.27 -11.68 -2.17
CA GLY A 126 -3.04 -11.96 -2.88
C GLY A 126 -2.63 -13.43 -2.72
N ALA A 127 -1.36 -13.73 -2.87
CA ALA A 127 -0.76 -14.99 -2.42
C ALA A 127 -0.29 -14.79 -0.97
N GLU A 128 -1.21 -14.98 -0.03
CA GLU A 128 -1.00 -14.84 1.41
C GLU A 128 0.07 -15.80 1.90
N VAL A 129 1.04 -15.32 2.66
CA VAL A 129 2.17 -16.16 3.07
C VAL A 129 2.70 -15.74 4.44
N GLY A 130 3.09 -16.71 5.24
CA GLY A 130 3.86 -16.46 6.45
C GLY A 130 5.23 -15.87 6.09
N ALA A 131 5.69 -14.89 6.85
CA ALA A 131 6.95 -14.24 6.58
C ALA A 131 7.63 -13.70 7.83
N LYS A 132 8.95 -13.55 7.76
CA LYS A 132 9.74 -12.72 8.65
C LYS A 132 10.07 -11.41 7.93
N VAL A 133 9.73 -10.29 8.57
CA VAL A 133 9.97 -8.95 7.99
C VAL A 133 10.93 -8.19 8.90
N ASP A 134 12.03 -7.69 8.34
CA ASP A 134 12.95 -6.81 9.03
C ASP A 134 12.68 -5.35 8.64
N LEU A 135 12.41 -4.52 9.64
CA LEU A 135 12.07 -3.11 9.47
C LEU A 135 13.06 -2.22 10.23
N LYS A 136 13.44 -1.11 9.60
CA LYS A 136 14.11 0.00 10.30
C LYS A 136 13.08 1.11 10.50
N VAL A 137 12.94 1.56 11.76
CA VAL A 137 11.98 2.59 12.14
C VAL A 137 12.71 3.82 12.63
N ASP A 138 12.41 4.97 12.03
CA ASP A 138 12.95 6.27 12.36
C ASP A 138 11.82 7.31 12.56
N LEU A 139 12.10 8.42 13.24
CA LEU A 139 11.20 9.55 13.37
C LEU A 139 11.69 10.73 12.55
N ILE A 140 10.80 11.37 11.80
CA ILE A 140 11.09 12.64 11.12
C ILE A 140 10.34 13.75 11.83
N SER A 141 11.07 14.73 12.34
CA SER A 141 10.53 15.93 12.94
C SER A 141 10.28 17.01 11.90
N ASN A 142 9.28 17.86 12.12
CA ASN A 142 8.92 18.97 11.24
C ASN A 142 8.52 18.56 9.81
N PHE A 143 8.04 17.36 9.66
CA PHE A 143 7.42 16.86 8.43
C PHE A 143 6.09 16.21 8.80
N LYS A 144 4.99 16.90 8.54
CA LYS A 144 3.64 16.42 8.78
C LYS A 144 3.01 15.98 7.47
N ILE A 145 2.45 14.79 7.47
CA ILE A 145 1.65 14.23 6.37
C ILE A 145 0.26 13.89 6.89
N ASN A 146 -0.73 13.83 6.01
CA ASN A 146 -2.10 13.47 6.35
C ASN A 146 -2.41 12.02 5.98
N ASN A 147 -1.78 11.50 4.93
CA ASN A 147 -1.94 10.15 4.43
C ASN A 147 -0.57 9.50 4.20
N PRO A 148 -0.50 8.17 4.04
CA PRO A 148 0.75 7.48 3.80
C PRO A 148 1.45 7.93 2.51
N ILE A 149 2.78 7.95 2.56
CA ILE A 149 3.64 8.16 1.40
C ILE A 149 4.57 6.95 1.29
N VAL A 150 4.82 6.49 0.07
CA VAL A 150 5.85 5.48 -0.19
C VAL A 150 6.92 6.06 -1.10
N GLU A 151 8.15 5.75 -0.79
CA GLU A 151 9.33 6.07 -1.57
C GLU A 151 10.00 4.75 -1.99
N THR A 152 10.29 4.63 -3.27
CA THR A 152 11.09 3.55 -3.84
C THR A 152 12.32 4.13 -4.54
N ASP A 153 13.19 3.30 -5.10
CA ASP A 153 14.39 3.77 -5.80
C ASP A 153 14.05 4.63 -7.03
N ASP A 154 12.88 4.43 -7.64
CA ASP A 154 12.49 5.07 -8.90
C ASP A 154 11.38 6.12 -8.78
N ALA A 155 10.59 6.12 -7.70
CA ALA A 155 9.41 6.95 -7.58
C ALA A 155 9.02 7.32 -6.14
N TYR A 156 8.18 8.36 -6.03
CA TYR A 156 7.40 8.69 -4.84
C TYR A 156 5.92 8.44 -5.11
N TYR A 157 5.22 7.98 -4.10
CA TYR A 157 3.78 7.70 -4.16
C TYR A 157 3.07 8.34 -2.98
N THR A 158 2.01 9.08 -3.21
CA THR A 158 1.01 9.39 -2.18
C THR A 158 -0.08 8.35 -2.23
N ILE A 159 -0.51 7.81 -1.07
CA ILE A 159 -1.50 6.75 -0.98
C ILE A 159 -2.72 7.27 -0.26
N ALA A 160 -3.89 7.01 -0.80
CA ALA A 160 -5.13 7.36 -0.16
C ALA A 160 -6.17 6.25 -0.28
N SER A 161 -7.01 6.13 0.75
CA SER A 161 -8.11 5.19 0.81
C SER A 161 -9.42 5.92 1.09
N ALA A 162 -10.47 5.62 0.32
CA ALA A 162 -11.78 6.22 0.45
C ALA A 162 -12.90 5.26 0.02
N GLN A 163 -14.16 5.65 0.20
CA GLN A 163 -15.33 4.85 -0.18
C GLN A 163 -15.36 4.56 -1.69
N THR A 164 -14.90 5.49 -2.50
CA THR A 164 -14.84 5.37 -3.96
C THR A 164 -13.43 5.62 -4.46
N LEU A 165 -13.09 5.06 -5.63
CA LEU A 165 -11.82 5.35 -6.30
C LEU A 165 -11.71 6.84 -6.63
N ASP A 166 -12.84 7.49 -6.99
CA ASP A 166 -12.88 8.91 -7.32
C ASP A 166 -12.52 9.80 -6.14
N ASP A 167 -12.94 9.46 -4.93
CA ASP A 167 -12.56 10.18 -3.72
C ASP A 167 -11.10 9.89 -3.35
N ALA A 168 -10.68 8.63 -3.49
CA ALA A 168 -9.32 8.23 -3.17
C ALA A 168 -8.28 8.94 -4.04
N TYR A 169 -8.47 9.01 -5.39
CA TYR A 169 -7.49 9.67 -6.23
C TYR A 169 -7.42 11.18 -5.98
N LYS A 170 -8.55 11.84 -5.68
CA LYS A 170 -8.55 13.28 -5.35
C LYS A 170 -7.65 13.57 -4.15
N ILE A 171 -7.80 12.79 -3.08
CA ILE A 171 -6.99 12.93 -1.86
C ILE A 171 -5.50 12.72 -2.19
N ALA A 172 -5.15 11.65 -2.90
CA ALA A 172 -3.75 11.35 -3.21
C ALA A 172 -3.11 12.39 -4.15
N VAL A 173 -3.86 12.92 -5.10
CA VAL A 173 -3.40 14.00 -6.00
C VAL A 173 -3.19 15.30 -5.23
N GLU A 174 -4.10 15.67 -4.32
CA GLU A 174 -3.97 16.85 -3.45
C GLU A 174 -2.74 16.73 -2.55
N ASP A 175 -2.51 15.59 -1.90
CA ASP A 175 -1.34 15.36 -1.07
C ASP A 175 -0.03 15.52 -1.87
N MET A 176 0.05 14.94 -3.07
CA MET A 176 1.22 15.09 -3.95
C MET A 176 1.41 16.55 -4.37
N PHE A 177 0.33 17.23 -4.72
CA PHE A 177 0.39 18.65 -5.12
C PHE A 177 0.97 19.51 -4.00
N GLU A 178 0.51 19.36 -2.75
CA GLU A 178 1.01 20.14 -1.62
C GLU A 178 2.49 19.84 -1.32
N ILE A 179 2.90 18.57 -1.43
CA ILE A 179 4.30 18.17 -1.27
C ILE A 179 5.18 18.83 -2.34
N LEU A 180 4.79 18.74 -3.59
CA LEU A 180 5.56 19.30 -4.71
C LEU A 180 5.58 20.83 -4.69
N LEU A 181 4.46 21.47 -4.36
CA LEU A 181 4.36 22.92 -4.24
C LEU A 181 5.34 23.47 -3.19
N SER A 182 5.57 22.71 -2.11
CA SER A 182 6.53 23.08 -1.07
C SER A 182 8.00 22.91 -1.48
N LYS A 183 8.27 22.12 -2.52
CA LYS A 183 9.62 21.72 -2.93
C LYS A 183 10.09 22.33 -4.25
N CYS A 184 9.19 22.79 -5.09
CA CYS A 184 9.54 23.39 -6.39
C CYS A 184 9.21 24.87 -6.44
N SER A 185 9.84 25.60 -7.37
CA SER A 185 9.62 27.03 -7.60
C SER A 185 8.55 27.33 -8.66
N LEU A 186 7.79 26.34 -9.11
CA LEU A 186 6.72 26.50 -10.08
C LEU A 186 5.52 27.17 -9.44
N ASN A 187 4.79 27.99 -10.22
CA ASN A 187 3.46 28.41 -9.79
C ASN A 187 2.46 27.25 -9.88
N LYS A 188 1.30 27.40 -9.26
CA LYS A 188 0.28 26.34 -9.15
C LYS A 188 -0.16 25.79 -10.50
N ASN A 189 -0.36 26.67 -11.49
CA ASN A 189 -0.83 26.24 -12.81
C ASN A 189 0.22 25.39 -13.53
N ASP A 190 1.47 25.83 -13.52
CA ASP A 190 2.58 25.12 -14.13
C ASP A 190 2.82 23.77 -13.43
N LEU A 191 2.70 23.74 -12.10
CA LEU A 191 2.81 22.49 -11.33
C LEU A 191 1.71 21.50 -11.69
N ILE A 192 0.45 21.94 -11.77
CA ILE A 192 -0.66 21.06 -12.17
C ILE A 192 -0.46 20.52 -13.58
N MET A 193 0.00 21.36 -14.53
CA MET A 193 0.33 20.90 -15.88
C MET A 193 1.47 19.86 -15.84
N LEU A 194 2.54 20.11 -15.08
CA LEU A 194 3.63 19.14 -14.91
C LEU A 194 3.15 17.81 -14.34
N MET A 195 2.33 17.84 -13.29
CA MET A 195 1.74 16.63 -12.70
C MET A 195 0.90 15.86 -13.73
N SER A 196 0.11 16.56 -14.54
CA SER A 196 -0.68 15.93 -15.61
C SER A 196 0.18 15.26 -16.69
N LEU A 197 1.39 15.73 -16.91
CA LEU A 197 2.31 15.21 -17.93
C LEU A 197 3.20 14.06 -17.40
N THR A 198 3.38 13.95 -16.07
CA THR A 198 4.45 13.12 -15.49
C THR A 198 4.01 12.17 -14.39
N CYS A 199 2.81 12.34 -13.86
CA CYS A 199 2.31 11.52 -12.76
C CYS A 199 1.25 10.52 -13.22
N ASP A 200 1.20 9.37 -12.57
CA ASP A 200 0.29 8.27 -12.87
C ASP A 200 -0.65 8.00 -11.69
N ILE A 201 -1.94 7.75 -11.95
CA ILE A 201 -2.89 7.18 -10.97
C ILE A 201 -2.87 5.67 -11.12
N GLU A 202 -2.57 4.95 -10.04
CA GLU A 202 -2.52 3.50 -10.02
C GLU A 202 -3.43 2.96 -8.89
N VAL A 203 -4.17 1.88 -9.15
CA VAL A 203 -5.03 1.23 -8.15
C VAL A 203 -4.19 0.27 -7.30
N CYS A 204 -4.39 0.25 -5.98
CA CYS A 204 -3.79 -0.74 -5.10
C CYS A 204 -4.74 -1.93 -4.92
N GLN A 205 -5.91 -1.71 -4.31
CA GLN A 205 -6.98 -2.72 -4.15
C GLN A 205 -8.37 -2.09 -4.29
N VAL A 206 -9.37 -2.93 -4.62
CA VAL A 206 -10.79 -2.53 -4.81
C VAL A 206 -11.77 -3.41 -4.02
N VAL A 207 -11.28 -4.20 -3.09
CA VAL A 207 -12.07 -5.25 -2.40
C VAL A 207 -12.33 -4.96 -0.93
N ASP A 208 -11.52 -4.12 -0.30
CA ASP A 208 -11.66 -3.74 1.09
C ASP A 208 -12.79 -2.73 1.34
N PRO A 209 -13.14 -2.45 2.62
CA PRO A 209 -14.16 -1.46 2.96
C PRO A 209 -13.91 -0.08 2.35
N LEU A 210 -12.64 0.35 2.29
CA LEU A 210 -12.22 1.54 1.54
C LEU A 210 -11.32 1.11 0.38
N LYS A 211 -11.50 1.75 -0.78
CA LYS A 211 -10.69 1.51 -1.98
C LYS A 211 -9.40 2.30 -1.89
N THR A 212 -8.28 1.67 -2.22
CA THR A 212 -6.95 2.29 -2.11
C THR A 212 -6.34 2.53 -3.47
N ILE A 213 -5.83 3.74 -3.66
CA ILE A 213 -5.01 4.11 -4.82
C ILE A 213 -3.65 4.66 -4.38
N ARG A 214 -2.71 4.68 -5.30
CA ARG A 214 -1.46 5.42 -5.19
C ARG A 214 -1.30 6.37 -6.38
N TYR A 215 -0.82 7.57 -6.13
CA TYR A 215 -0.50 8.57 -7.14
C TYR A 215 1.02 8.72 -7.22
N LYS A 216 1.59 8.43 -8.37
CA LYS A 216 3.02 8.21 -8.60
C LYS A 216 3.69 9.38 -9.32
N ILE A 217 4.86 9.80 -8.85
CA ILE A 217 5.80 10.63 -9.59
C ILE A 217 7.18 9.97 -9.63
N LYS A 218 7.82 9.96 -10.79
CA LYS A 218 9.19 9.44 -10.92
C LYS A 218 10.20 10.39 -10.28
N ARG A 219 11.28 9.85 -9.67
CA ARG A 219 12.34 10.65 -9.01
C ARG A 219 13.13 11.56 -9.93
N LYS A 220 12.98 11.44 -11.23
CA LYS A 220 13.72 12.24 -12.23
C LYS A 220 13.10 13.63 -12.49
N PHE A 221 12.05 13.98 -11.76
CA PHE A 221 11.34 15.26 -11.90
C PHE A 221 11.41 16.08 -10.63
#